data_e786bff6673b318f98436370c3090946
#
_entry.id   e786bff6673b318f98436370c3090946
#
_cell.length_a   1.000
_cell.length_b   1.000
_cell.length_c   1.000
_cell.angle_alpha   90.00
_cell.angle_beta   90.00
_cell.angle_gamma   90.00
#
_symmetry.space_group_name_H-M   'P 1'
#
loop_
_entity.id
_entity.type
_entity.pdbx_description
1 polymer ?
#
loop_
_entity_poly.entity_id
_entity_poly.type
_entity_poly.pdbx_seq_one_letter_code
_entity_poly.pdbx_strand_id
1 'polypeptide(L)'
;LILENNVKKINIINFPTSKRIKKILLERLSIINKDKIFYKKTFNHLILPQNLKIMKKNLYKSVDKMWYIAGDNSTDFSFYSKRIILGAIYSNALIVLFNKNIKDVESNIDNNLNKIAKIPKLKDRFSFLKDNLPIFFRSFFS
;
A
#
# COMPACT_ATOMS: atom_id res chain seq x y z
N LEU A 1 10.57 -9.65 8.56
CA LEU A 1 11.18 -10.98 8.46
C LEU A 1 10.42 -11.90 7.49
N ILE A 2 9.15 -12.23 7.72
CA ILE A 2 8.39 -13.15 6.86
C ILE A 2 8.27 -12.61 5.43
N LEU A 3 7.88 -11.34 5.27
CA LEU A 3 7.77 -10.69 3.96
C LEU A 3 9.11 -10.70 3.20
N GLU A 4 10.19 -10.35 3.85
CA GLU A 4 11.54 -10.35 3.23
C GLU A 4 11.95 -11.74 2.77
N ASN A 5 11.71 -12.76 3.60
CA ASN A 5 12.05 -14.13 3.26
C ASN A 5 11.24 -14.65 2.07
N ASN A 6 9.95 -14.31 2.02
CA ASN A 6 9.09 -14.70 0.91
C ASN A 6 9.49 -14.00 -0.39
N VAL A 7 9.78 -12.71 -0.32
CA VAL A 7 10.21 -11.92 -1.49
C VAL A 7 11.54 -12.38 -2.05
N LYS A 8 12.50 -12.77 -1.19
CA LYS A 8 13.78 -13.34 -1.63
C LYS A 8 13.60 -14.60 -2.49
N LYS A 9 12.59 -15.43 -2.18
CA LYS A 9 12.27 -16.64 -2.95
C LYS A 9 11.73 -16.32 -4.36
N ILE A 10 11.14 -15.16 -4.57
CA ILE A 10 10.50 -14.76 -5.85
C ILE A 10 11.53 -14.17 -6.83
N ASN A 11 12.75 -13.85 -6.39
CA ASN A 11 13.79 -13.22 -7.21
C ASN A 11 13.32 -12.00 -8.01
N ILE A 12 12.94 -10.96 -7.28
CA ILE A 12 12.36 -9.74 -7.88
C ILE A 12 13.38 -8.80 -8.53
N ILE A 13 14.68 -9.07 -8.39
CA ILE A 13 15.77 -8.16 -8.76
C ILE A 13 15.73 -7.78 -10.25
N ASN A 14 15.34 -8.72 -11.11
CA ASN A 14 15.31 -8.54 -12.57
C ASN A 14 14.07 -7.78 -13.07
N PHE A 15 13.14 -7.42 -12.19
CA PHE A 15 11.94 -6.69 -12.58
C PHE A 15 12.11 -5.17 -12.45
N PRO A 16 11.42 -4.37 -13.28
CA PRO A 16 11.31 -2.94 -13.08
C PRO A 16 10.69 -2.61 -11.71
N THR A 17 11.04 -1.45 -11.15
CA THR A 17 10.63 -1.04 -9.80
C THR A 17 9.11 -1.12 -9.57
N SER A 18 8.30 -0.73 -10.55
CA SER A 18 6.84 -0.82 -10.48
C SER A 18 6.33 -2.26 -10.33
N LYS A 19 6.95 -3.20 -11.05
CA LYS A 19 6.63 -4.63 -10.92
C LYS A 19 7.13 -5.21 -9.60
N ARG A 20 8.30 -4.78 -9.12
CA ARG A 20 8.81 -5.20 -7.81
C ARG A 20 7.84 -4.81 -6.71
N ILE A 21 7.44 -3.54 -6.66
CA ILE A 21 6.55 -3.04 -5.61
C ILE A 21 5.18 -3.72 -5.65
N LYS A 22 4.63 -3.97 -6.84
CA LYS A 22 3.38 -4.73 -6.99
C LYS A 22 3.50 -6.13 -6.40
N LYS A 23 4.57 -6.87 -6.73
CA LYS A 23 4.81 -8.21 -6.20
C LYS A 23 4.96 -8.23 -4.68
N ILE A 24 5.69 -7.27 -4.13
CA ILE A 24 5.88 -7.13 -2.68
C ILE A 24 4.54 -6.84 -2.00
N LEU A 25 3.74 -5.96 -2.57
CA LEU A 25 2.41 -5.63 -2.06
C LEU A 25 1.48 -6.85 -2.06
N LEU A 26 1.45 -7.60 -3.17
CA LEU A 26 0.65 -8.82 -3.27
C LEU A 26 1.10 -9.88 -2.26
N GLU A 27 2.40 -10.05 -2.06
CA GLU A 27 2.93 -10.97 -1.05
C GLU A 27 2.53 -10.54 0.37
N ARG A 28 2.60 -9.24 0.66
CA ARG A 28 2.13 -8.70 1.94
C ARG A 28 0.65 -9.02 2.18
N LEU A 29 -0.17 -8.82 1.17
CA LEU A 29 -1.62 -9.10 1.26
C LEU A 29 -1.92 -10.59 1.36
N SER A 30 -1.14 -11.44 0.72
CA SER A 30 -1.22 -12.89 0.85
C SER A 30 -0.94 -13.34 2.30
N ILE A 31 0.08 -12.76 2.95
CA ILE A 31 0.37 -13.01 4.36
C ILE A 31 -0.83 -12.62 5.25
N ILE A 32 -1.38 -11.44 5.03
CA ILE A 32 -2.56 -10.96 5.77
C ILE A 32 -3.77 -11.85 5.54
N ASN A 33 -3.96 -12.35 4.31
CA ASN A 33 -5.08 -13.21 3.97
C ASN A 33 -5.07 -14.56 4.69
N LYS A 34 -3.92 -15.05 5.11
CA LYS A 34 -3.80 -16.32 5.88
C LYS A 34 -4.51 -16.22 7.24
N ASP A 35 -4.53 -15.04 7.83
CA ASP A 35 -5.25 -14.78 9.09
C ASP A 35 -6.16 -13.55 8.95
N LYS A 36 -6.96 -13.56 7.90
CA LYS A 36 -7.81 -12.44 7.47
C LYS A 36 -8.71 -11.93 8.58
N ILE A 37 -9.29 -12.83 9.38
CA ILE A 37 -10.22 -12.46 10.44
C ILE A 37 -9.51 -11.61 11.51
N PHE A 38 -8.34 -12.04 11.94
CA PHE A 38 -7.54 -11.31 12.92
C PHE A 38 -7.14 -9.92 12.40
N TYR A 39 -6.60 -9.86 11.18
CA TYR A 39 -6.17 -8.59 10.58
C TYR A 39 -7.35 -7.65 10.31
N LYS A 40 -8.51 -8.17 9.91
CA LYS A 40 -9.71 -7.35 9.74
C LYS A 40 -10.17 -6.72 11.06
N LYS A 41 -10.19 -7.49 12.15
CA LYS A 41 -10.53 -6.96 13.49
C LYS A 41 -9.55 -5.88 13.92
N THR A 42 -8.24 -6.13 13.77
CA THR A 42 -7.18 -5.16 14.09
C THR A 42 -7.33 -3.89 13.26
N PHE A 43 -7.57 -4.01 11.96
CA PHE A 43 -7.78 -2.88 11.06
C PHE A 43 -8.98 -2.04 11.49
N ASN A 44 -10.13 -2.67 11.76
CA ASN A 44 -11.33 -1.97 12.20
C ASN A 44 -11.11 -1.20 13.52
N HIS A 45 -10.28 -1.73 14.42
CA HIS A 45 -9.89 -1.03 15.64
C HIS A 45 -8.96 0.17 15.36
N LEU A 46 -8.00 -0.01 14.46
CA LEU A 46 -7.01 1.03 14.14
C LEU A 46 -7.59 2.23 13.37
N ILE A 47 -8.67 2.04 12.61
CA ILE A 47 -9.30 3.15 11.87
C ILE A 47 -10.20 4.03 12.74
N LEU A 48 -10.41 3.68 14.01
CA LEU A 48 -11.16 4.54 14.93
C LEU A 48 -10.41 5.86 15.17
N PRO A 49 -11.12 6.99 15.32
CA PRO A 49 -10.50 8.33 15.42
C PRO A 49 -9.39 8.42 16.48
N GLN A 50 -9.59 7.81 17.65
CA GLN A 50 -8.60 7.81 18.74
C GLN A 50 -7.31 7.04 18.40
N ASN A 51 -7.35 6.12 17.43
CA ASN A 51 -6.23 5.27 17.05
C ASN A 51 -5.53 5.72 15.75
N LEU A 52 -6.00 6.78 15.10
CA LEU A 52 -5.48 7.23 13.80
C LEU A 52 -3.99 7.55 13.81
N LYS A 53 -3.45 8.04 14.92
CA LYS A 53 -2.01 8.30 15.07
C LYS A 53 -1.20 6.99 14.96
N ILE A 54 -1.69 5.94 15.61
CA ILE A 54 -1.08 4.59 15.55
C ILE A 54 -1.23 4.00 14.14
N MET A 55 -2.42 4.15 13.56
CA MET A 55 -2.69 3.70 12.19
C MET A 55 -1.73 4.35 11.18
N LYS A 56 -1.57 5.67 11.23
CA LYS A 56 -0.63 6.41 10.38
C LYS A 56 0.79 5.88 10.49
N LYS A 57 1.28 5.73 11.74
CA LYS A 57 2.63 5.23 12.01
C LYS A 57 2.85 3.83 11.45
N ASN A 58 1.87 2.93 11.64
CA ASN A 58 1.96 1.55 11.17
C ASN A 58 1.90 1.47 9.64
N LEU A 59 1.03 2.26 9.01
CA LEU A 59 0.93 2.33 7.56
C LEU A 59 2.24 2.85 6.95
N TYR A 60 2.78 3.94 7.50
CA TYR A 60 4.06 4.49 7.05
C TYR A 60 5.19 3.45 7.13
N LYS A 61 5.34 2.79 8.26
CA LYS A 61 6.35 1.73 8.45
C LYS A 61 6.18 0.59 7.45
N SER A 62 4.94 0.21 7.16
CA SER A 62 4.66 -0.87 6.20
C SER A 62 5.07 -0.50 4.78
N VAL A 63 4.71 0.69 4.31
CA VAL A 63 5.07 1.14 2.95
C VAL A 63 6.55 1.47 2.82
N ASP A 64 7.16 2.04 3.84
CA ASP A 64 8.60 2.30 3.88
C ASP A 64 9.39 0.99 3.77
N LYS A 65 8.98 -0.03 4.51
CA LYS A 65 9.58 -1.36 4.43
C LYS A 65 9.40 -2.01 3.06
N MET A 66 8.24 -1.85 2.44
CA MET A 66 8.02 -2.38 1.09
C MET A 66 8.90 -1.69 0.05
N TRP A 67 9.08 -0.38 0.12
CA TRP A 67 10.00 0.36 -0.75
C TRP A 67 11.46 -0.01 -0.50
N TYR A 68 11.85 -0.19 0.76
CA TYR A 68 13.19 -0.68 1.11
C TYR A 68 13.47 -2.04 0.47
N ILE A 69 12.55 -3.00 0.60
CA ILE A 69 12.68 -4.34 -0.01
C ILE A 69 12.71 -4.26 -1.54
N ALA A 70 11.99 -3.30 -2.14
CA ALA A 70 12.01 -3.06 -3.59
C ALA A 70 13.34 -2.47 -4.09
N GLY A 71 14.23 -2.06 -3.18
CA GLY A 71 15.51 -1.43 -3.52
C GLY A 71 15.37 0.05 -3.87
N ASP A 72 14.39 0.74 -3.29
CA ASP A 72 14.22 2.18 -3.48
C ASP A 72 15.37 2.96 -2.83
N ASN A 73 16.02 3.80 -3.61
CA ASN A 73 17.08 4.71 -3.17
C ASN A 73 16.73 6.19 -3.43
N SER A 74 15.45 6.47 -3.65
CA SER A 74 14.98 7.84 -3.86
C SER A 74 15.17 8.72 -2.63
N THR A 75 15.34 10.02 -2.87
CA THR A 75 15.51 11.06 -1.86
C THR A 75 14.51 12.18 -2.07
N ASP A 76 14.41 13.09 -1.10
CA ASP A 76 13.60 14.30 -1.17
C ASP A 76 12.12 14.02 -1.46
N PHE A 77 11.56 14.79 -2.36
CA PHE A 77 10.14 14.73 -2.68
C PHE A 77 9.69 13.39 -3.29
N SER A 78 10.55 12.77 -4.09
CA SER A 78 10.28 11.44 -4.67
C SER A 78 10.15 10.36 -3.59
N PHE A 79 10.95 10.44 -2.54
CA PHE A 79 10.88 9.53 -1.39
C PHE A 79 9.50 9.57 -0.72
N TYR A 80 9.02 10.76 -0.40
CA TYR A 80 7.72 10.93 0.27
C TYR A 80 6.54 10.62 -0.65
N SER A 81 6.57 11.08 -1.90
CA SER A 81 5.48 10.86 -2.85
C SER A 81 5.25 9.39 -3.17
N LYS A 82 6.29 8.61 -3.35
CA LYS A 82 6.20 7.15 -3.55
C LYS A 82 5.51 6.47 -2.37
N ARG A 83 5.86 6.86 -1.14
CA ARG A 83 5.29 6.28 0.08
C ARG A 83 3.82 6.64 0.26
N ILE A 84 3.45 7.88 -0.04
CA ILE A 84 2.05 8.33 0.00
C ILE A 84 1.21 7.57 -1.03
N ILE A 85 1.67 7.46 -2.26
CA ILE A 85 0.96 6.75 -3.33
C ILE A 85 0.79 5.27 -2.97
N LEU A 86 1.85 4.61 -2.54
CA LEU A 86 1.78 3.21 -2.13
C LEU A 86 0.87 3.02 -0.92
N GLY A 87 0.90 3.95 0.04
CA GLY A 87 0.01 3.94 1.20
C GLY A 87 -1.46 4.00 0.82
N ALA A 88 -1.81 4.82 -0.17
CA ALA A 88 -3.15 4.91 -0.71
C ALA A 88 -3.60 3.60 -1.36
N ILE A 89 -2.76 3.04 -2.23
CA ILE A 89 -3.04 1.78 -2.93
C ILE A 89 -3.16 0.63 -1.93
N TYR A 90 -2.25 0.54 -0.97
CA TYR A 90 -2.26 -0.50 0.07
C TYR A 90 -3.51 -0.41 0.95
N SER A 91 -3.89 0.79 1.39
CA SER A 91 -5.09 0.99 2.19
C SER A 91 -6.36 0.55 1.45
N ASN A 92 -6.47 0.91 0.18
CA ASN A 92 -7.60 0.48 -0.64
C ASN A 92 -7.60 -1.04 -0.86
N ALA A 93 -6.44 -1.63 -1.12
CA ALA A 93 -6.29 -3.07 -1.28
C ALA A 93 -6.67 -3.86 0.00
N LEU A 94 -6.35 -3.32 1.19
CA LEU A 94 -6.79 -3.90 2.46
C LEU A 94 -8.31 -3.90 2.60
N ILE A 95 -8.97 -2.81 2.24
CA ILE A 95 -10.44 -2.72 2.28
C ILE A 95 -11.06 -3.76 1.33
N VAL A 96 -10.51 -3.88 0.12
CA VAL A 96 -10.98 -4.90 -0.83
C VAL A 96 -10.75 -6.30 -0.29
N LEU A 97 -9.57 -6.57 0.26
CA LEU A 97 -9.24 -7.87 0.85
C LEU A 97 -10.21 -8.25 1.98
N PHE A 98 -10.52 -7.29 2.86
CA PHE A 98 -11.38 -7.56 4.02
C PHE A 98 -12.87 -7.72 3.67
N ASN A 99 -13.32 -7.16 2.56
CA ASN A 99 -14.72 -7.18 2.15
C ASN A 99 -15.01 -8.13 0.97
N LYS A 100 -13.97 -8.53 0.23
CA LYS A 100 -14.08 -9.40 -0.94
C LYS A 100 -13.07 -10.55 -0.86
N ASN A 101 -12.65 -11.07 -2.02
CA ASN A 101 -11.68 -12.15 -2.14
C ASN A 101 -10.30 -11.64 -2.51
N ILE A 102 -9.27 -12.43 -2.21
CA ILE A 102 -7.89 -12.12 -2.60
C ILE A 102 -7.74 -11.96 -4.12
N LYS A 103 -8.54 -12.66 -4.92
CA LYS A 103 -8.54 -12.53 -6.39
C LYS A 103 -8.94 -11.13 -6.86
N ASP A 104 -9.84 -10.46 -6.16
CA ASP A 104 -10.28 -9.10 -6.48
C ASP A 104 -9.21 -8.03 -6.16
N VAL A 105 -8.27 -8.36 -5.28
CA VAL A 105 -7.23 -7.44 -4.81
C VAL A 105 -6.23 -7.13 -5.92
N GLU A 106 -5.79 -8.12 -6.68
CA GLU A 106 -4.82 -7.90 -7.76
C GLU A 106 -5.41 -6.96 -8.83
N SER A 107 -6.63 -7.22 -9.26
CA SER A 107 -7.35 -6.37 -10.21
C SER A 107 -7.52 -4.93 -9.69
N ASN A 108 -7.82 -4.80 -8.40
CA ASN A 108 -7.92 -3.49 -7.75
C ASN A 108 -6.59 -2.73 -7.76
N ILE A 109 -5.49 -3.39 -7.44
CA ILE A 109 -4.15 -2.81 -7.47
C ILE A 109 -3.79 -2.35 -8.88
N ASP A 110 -4.00 -3.18 -9.89
CA ASP A 110 -3.72 -2.85 -11.29
C ASP A 110 -4.53 -1.65 -11.76
N ASN A 111 -5.81 -1.60 -11.43
CA ASN A 111 -6.67 -0.48 -11.77
C ASN A 111 -6.19 0.83 -11.14
N ASN A 112 -5.79 0.80 -9.86
CA ASN A 112 -5.27 1.97 -9.17
C ASN A 112 -3.91 2.43 -9.72
N LEU A 113 -3.00 1.50 -9.96
CA LEU A 113 -1.71 1.80 -10.58
C LEU A 113 -1.86 2.42 -11.97
N ASN A 114 -2.75 1.86 -12.79
CA ASN A 114 -3.02 2.35 -14.14
C ASN A 114 -3.66 3.75 -14.12
N LYS A 115 -4.61 4.00 -13.23
CA LYS A 115 -5.22 5.32 -13.07
C LYS A 115 -4.20 6.38 -12.68
N ILE A 116 -3.34 6.08 -11.71
CA ILE A 116 -2.29 7.00 -11.23
C ILE A 116 -1.24 7.23 -12.32
N ALA A 117 -0.84 6.20 -13.06
CA ALA A 117 0.15 6.32 -14.14
C ALA A 117 -0.32 7.24 -15.29
N LYS A 118 -1.63 7.31 -15.54
CA LYS A 118 -2.23 8.20 -16.55
C LYS A 118 -2.24 9.69 -16.16
N ILE A 119 -1.99 10.00 -14.90
CA ILE A 119 -1.98 11.38 -14.41
C ILE A 119 -0.52 11.89 -14.45
N PRO A 120 -0.15 12.79 -15.39
CA PRO A 120 1.24 13.18 -15.58
C PRO A 120 1.77 14.08 -14.47
N LYS A 121 0.93 15.01 -13.97
CA LYS A 121 1.34 15.97 -12.95
C LYS A 121 1.19 15.39 -11.54
N LEU A 122 2.24 15.51 -10.74
CA LEU A 122 2.25 14.98 -9.38
C LEU A 122 1.19 15.64 -8.48
N LYS A 123 0.95 16.94 -8.66
CA LYS A 123 -0.12 17.67 -7.95
C LYS A 123 -1.50 17.05 -8.22
N ASP A 124 -1.78 16.72 -9.47
CA ASP A 124 -3.06 16.13 -9.87
C ASP A 124 -3.18 14.69 -9.36
N ARG A 125 -2.06 13.96 -9.24
CA ARG A 125 -2.03 12.64 -8.59
C ARG A 125 -2.43 12.73 -7.12
N PHE A 126 -1.93 13.72 -6.39
CA PHE A 126 -2.31 13.91 -4.99
C PHE A 126 -3.77 14.34 -4.85
N SER A 127 -4.27 15.21 -5.72
CA SER A 127 -5.71 15.55 -5.76
C SER A 127 -6.56 14.32 -6.00
N PHE A 128 -6.23 13.52 -7.01
CA PHE A 128 -6.91 12.26 -7.29
C PHE A 128 -6.91 11.32 -6.08
N LEU A 129 -5.77 11.15 -5.41
CA LEU A 129 -5.66 10.29 -4.21
C LEU A 129 -6.54 10.83 -3.08
N LYS A 130 -6.53 12.13 -2.83
CA LYS A 130 -7.35 12.76 -1.81
C LYS A 130 -8.84 12.52 -2.02
N ASP A 131 -9.30 12.59 -3.26
CA ASP A 131 -10.71 12.42 -3.62
C ASP A 131 -11.16 10.94 -3.57
N ASN A 132 -10.24 10.01 -3.84
CA ASN A 132 -10.54 8.58 -3.95
C ASN A 132 -10.04 7.74 -2.78
N LEU A 133 -9.39 8.35 -1.79
CA LEU A 133 -8.88 7.65 -0.61
C LEU A 133 -10.00 7.34 0.40
N PRO A 134 -9.85 6.23 1.14
CA PRO A 134 -10.66 6.00 2.33
C PRO A 134 -10.62 7.17 3.30
N ILE A 135 -11.73 7.47 3.96
CA ILE A 135 -11.87 8.62 4.86
C ILE A 135 -10.78 8.66 5.93
N PHE A 136 -10.45 7.51 6.52
CA PHE A 136 -9.40 7.43 7.54
C PHE A 136 -8.00 7.81 7.00
N PHE A 137 -7.73 7.56 5.71
CA PHE A 137 -6.46 7.91 5.08
C PHE A 137 -6.36 9.41 4.78
N ARG A 138 -7.49 10.08 4.52
CA ARG A 138 -7.51 11.54 4.28
C ARG A 138 -6.93 12.32 5.44
N SER A 139 -6.99 11.79 6.65
CA SER A 139 -6.39 12.39 7.83
C SER A 139 -4.86 12.55 7.76
N PHE A 140 -4.18 11.83 6.85
CA PHE A 140 -2.74 12.01 6.60
C PHE A 140 -2.39 13.34 5.95
N PHE A 141 -3.36 14.00 5.31
CA PHE A 141 -3.20 15.29 4.61
C PHE A 141 -3.69 16.49 5.42
N SER A 142 -4.21 16.25 6.62
CA SER A 142 -4.69 17.30 7.52
C SER A 142 -3.64 17.73 8.54
#